data_88dc3ece3d69a7256203a7a531d32df5
#
_entry.id   88dc3ece3d69a7256203a7a531d32df5
#
_cell.length_a   1.000
_cell.length_b   1.000
_cell.length_c   1.000
_cell.angle_alpha   90.00
_cell.angle_beta   90.00
_cell.angle_gamma   90.00
#
_symmetry.space_group_name_H-M   'P 1'
#
loop_
_entity.id
_entity.type
_entity.pdbx_description
1 polymer ?
#
loop_
_entity_poly.entity_id
_entity_poly.type
_entity_poly.pdbx_seq_one_letter_code
_entity_poly.pdbx_strand_id
1 'polypeptide(L)'
;MIKELFAVGAHFGYSKSRSHPSMRSFIYGFKNQQAVIDLEQTVGQLERASAFIRGLAMEGKEILLVGNKIEAMNIVRQAAESLDVPYVASRWLGGTFTNWPQIKSRIDRMHELKDKRDKGELSVYTKKEQLLFSREISRLERYLLSLSNMTKLPAAVVVIDPMQEAIVVSEAGKVKVPVVALAGSDCNLAGVNYPVVANDSNVKSIQFFVDKMVEAYRAGQSDAREAKVTA
;
A
#
# COMPACT_ATOMS: atom_id res chain seq x y z
N MET A 1 0.14 -21.80 9.37
CA MET A 1 -0.49 -20.65 8.68
C MET A 1 -2.00 -20.54 8.97
N ILE A 2 -2.89 -21.55 8.70
CA ILE A 2 -4.34 -21.43 9.01
C ILE A 2 -4.61 -21.10 10.49
N LYS A 3 -3.94 -21.78 11.42
CA LYS A 3 -4.09 -21.51 12.87
C LYS A 3 -3.68 -20.09 13.25
N GLU A 4 -2.67 -19.55 12.62
CA GLU A 4 -2.20 -18.16 12.84
C GLU A 4 -3.21 -17.16 12.29
N LEU A 5 -3.71 -17.35 11.06
CA LEU A 5 -4.77 -16.53 10.47
C LEU A 5 -6.04 -16.55 11.32
N PHE A 6 -6.40 -17.71 11.86
CA PHE A 6 -7.53 -17.80 12.77
C PHE A 6 -7.30 -17.04 14.08
N ALA A 7 -6.10 -17.15 14.66
CA ALA A 7 -5.74 -16.45 15.90
C ALA A 7 -5.76 -14.91 15.77
N VAL A 8 -5.38 -14.38 14.61
CA VAL A 8 -5.46 -12.93 14.33
C VAL A 8 -6.84 -12.47 13.87
N GLY A 9 -7.83 -13.38 13.78
CA GLY A 9 -9.20 -13.05 13.40
C GLY A 9 -9.39 -12.70 11.92
N ALA A 10 -8.54 -13.25 11.05
CA ALA A 10 -8.57 -13.03 9.60
C ALA A 10 -9.85 -13.56 8.93
N HIS A 11 -10.53 -14.52 9.56
CA HIS A 11 -11.76 -15.16 9.06
C HIS A 11 -13.03 -14.31 9.22
N PHE A 12 -12.99 -13.21 9.97
CA PHE A 12 -14.15 -12.35 10.14
C PHE A 12 -14.31 -11.38 8.96
N GLY A 13 -15.44 -11.47 8.27
CA GLY A 13 -15.85 -10.51 7.26
C GLY A 13 -16.91 -9.54 7.77
N TYR A 14 -17.40 -8.67 6.90
CA TYR A 14 -18.51 -7.78 7.19
C TYR A 14 -19.86 -8.48 7.23
N SER A 15 -20.91 -7.73 7.52
CA SER A 15 -22.29 -8.26 7.51
C SER A 15 -22.69 -8.75 6.11
N LYS A 16 -23.62 -9.70 6.06
CA LYS A 16 -24.15 -10.26 4.81
C LYS A 16 -24.69 -9.17 3.85
N SER A 17 -25.30 -8.11 4.40
CA SER A 17 -25.83 -7.00 3.60
C SER A 17 -24.75 -6.13 2.93
N ARG A 18 -23.53 -6.14 3.47
CA ARG A 18 -22.38 -5.40 2.91
C ARG A 18 -21.51 -6.25 1.99
N SER A 19 -21.68 -7.58 2.01
CA SER A 19 -20.84 -8.48 1.21
C SER A 19 -21.02 -8.24 -0.28
N HIS A 20 -19.91 -8.05 -1.00
CA HIS A 20 -19.93 -7.87 -2.45
C HIS A 20 -20.12 -9.22 -3.17
N PRO A 21 -20.88 -9.30 -4.27
CA PRO A 21 -21.11 -10.55 -5.01
C PRO A 21 -19.84 -11.26 -5.46
N SER A 22 -18.78 -10.53 -5.84
CA SER A 22 -17.48 -11.10 -6.24
C SER A 22 -16.77 -11.88 -5.14
N MET A 23 -17.15 -11.65 -3.87
CA MET A 23 -16.57 -12.33 -2.71
C MET A 23 -17.25 -13.64 -2.35
N ARG A 24 -18.37 -13.99 -3.01
CA ARG A 24 -19.21 -15.14 -2.66
C ARG A 24 -18.43 -16.47 -2.66
N SER A 25 -17.50 -16.64 -3.57
CA SER A 25 -16.66 -17.84 -3.68
C SER A 25 -15.63 -17.98 -2.55
N PHE A 26 -15.31 -16.89 -1.84
CA PHE A 26 -14.32 -16.83 -0.77
C PHE A 26 -14.96 -16.81 0.63
N ILE A 27 -16.29 -16.83 0.69
CA ILE A 27 -17.04 -16.88 1.94
C ILE A 27 -17.42 -18.33 2.22
N TYR A 28 -16.91 -18.87 3.31
CA TYR A 28 -17.27 -20.21 3.80
C TYR A 28 -18.75 -20.28 4.20
N GLY A 29 -19.26 -19.23 4.84
CA GLY A 29 -20.64 -19.15 5.30
C GLY A 29 -20.94 -17.88 6.06
N PHE A 30 -22.14 -17.83 6.66
CA PHE A 30 -22.57 -16.69 7.48
C PHE A 30 -22.95 -17.19 8.88
N LYS A 31 -22.41 -16.52 9.90
CA LYS A 31 -22.75 -16.77 11.31
C LYS A 31 -23.21 -15.46 11.93
N ASN A 32 -24.39 -15.43 12.53
CA ASN A 32 -24.98 -14.23 13.13
C ASN A 32 -24.97 -13.02 12.16
N GLN A 33 -25.38 -13.24 10.92
CA GLN A 33 -25.36 -12.22 9.83
C GLN A 33 -23.97 -11.72 9.42
N GLN A 34 -22.90 -12.27 9.97
CA GLN A 34 -21.52 -11.91 9.63
C GLN A 34 -20.93 -12.96 8.70
N ALA A 35 -20.23 -12.54 7.67
CA ALA A 35 -19.50 -13.40 6.76
C ALA A 35 -18.31 -14.05 7.46
N VAL A 36 -18.12 -15.35 7.20
CA VAL A 36 -16.92 -16.08 7.62
C VAL A 36 -16.13 -16.40 6.36
N ILE A 37 -14.92 -15.87 6.29
CA ILE A 37 -14.02 -16.05 5.14
C ILE A 37 -13.36 -17.41 5.21
N ASP A 38 -13.21 -18.05 4.04
CA ASP A 38 -12.53 -19.32 3.87
C ASP A 38 -11.01 -19.15 3.95
N LEU A 39 -10.42 -19.52 5.08
CA LEU A 39 -8.99 -19.37 5.33
C LEU A 39 -8.12 -20.33 4.49
N GLU A 40 -8.65 -21.42 3.99
CA GLU A 40 -7.88 -22.31 3.11
C GLU A 40 -7.59 -21.63 1.79
N GLN A 41 -8.58 -20.95 1.23
CA GLN A 41 -8.38 -20.12 0.04
C GLN A 41 -7.48 -18.92 0.33
N THR A 42 -7.62 -18.27 1.51
CA THR A 42 -6.77 -17.16 1.92
C THR A 42 -5.29 -17.55 1.94
N VAL A 43 -4.95 -18.75 2.45
CA VAL A 43 -3.56 -19.26 2.44
C VAL A 43 -3.02 -19.34 1.02
N GLY A 44 -3.75 -19.99 0.11
CA GLY A 44 -3.30 -20.11 -1.28
C GLY A 44 -3.18 -18.76 -2.02
N GLN A 45 -4.04 -17.79 -1.67
CA GLN A 45 -3.93 -16.43 -2.18
C GLN A 45 -2.70 -15.69 -1.64
N LEU A 46 -2.45 -15.84 -0.33
CA LEU A 46 -1.29 -15.21 0.33
C LEU A 46 0.03 -15.77 -0.21
N GLU A 47 0.12 -17.07 -0.44
CA GLU A 47 1.30 -17.72 -1.04
C GLU A 47 1.57 -17.18 -2.46
N ARG A 48 0.55 -17.06 -3.29
CA ARG A 48 0.68 -16.48 -4.65
C ARG A 48 1.12 -15.02 -4.61
N ALA A 49 0.52 -14.23 -3.73
CA ALA A 49 0.90 -12.82 -3.55
C ALA A 49 2.34 -12.69 -3.06
N SER A 50 2.75 -13.49 -2.07
CA SER A 50 4.11 -13.51 -1.53
C SER A 50 5.13 -13.94 -2.59
N ALA A 51 4.85 -14.98 -3.37
CA ALA A 51 5.74 -15.43 -4.46
C ALA A 51 5.93 -14.33 -5.52
N PHE A 52 4.86 -13.61 -5.88
CA PHE A 52 4.92 -12.50 -6.82
C PHE A 52 5.80 -11.35 -6.27
N ILE A 53 5.59 -10.92 -5.02
CA ILE A 53 6.37 -9.86 -4.37
C ILE A 53 7.85 -10.25 -4.25
N ARG A 54 8.15 -11.52 -3.87
CA ARG A 54 9.52 -12.05 -3.84
C ARG A 54 10.19 -11.98 -5.20
N GLY A 55 9.49 -12.37 -6.27
CA GLY A 55 10.00 -12.29 -7.65
C GLY A 55 10.38 -10.86 -8.06
N LEU A 56 9.54 -9.87 -7.74
CA LEU A 56 9.85 -8.46 -8.00
C LEU A 56 11.08 -7.98 -7.24
N ALA A 57 11.22 -8.40 -5.99
CA ALA A 57 12.38 -8.03 -5.17
C ALA A 57 13.68 -8.67 -5.68
N MET A 58 13.64 -9.91 -6.19
CA MET A 58 14.77 -10.56 -6.85
C MET A 58 15.24 -9.81 -8.11
N GLU A 59 14.31 -9.19 -8.83
CA GLU A 59 14.61 -8.35 -9.99
C GLU A 59 15.05 -6.92 -9.61
N GLY A 60 15.14 -6.58 -8.31
CA GLY A 60 15.47 -5.25 -7.83
C GLY A 60 14.40 -4.19 -8.15
N LYS A 61 13.15 -4.61 -8.32
CA LYS A 61 12.02 -3.73 -8.61
C LYS A 61 11.38 -3.22 -7.34
N GLU A 62 11.03 -1.93 -7.34
CA GLU A 62 10.35 -1.28 -6.23
C GLU A 62 8.84 -1.59 -6.20
N ILE A 63 8.30 -1.67 -4.99
CA ILE A 63 6.87 -1.77 -4.72
C ILE A 63 6.41 -0.51 -3.98
N LEU A 64 5.12 -0.19 -4.09
CA LEU A 64 4.48 0.90 -3.34
C LEU A 64 3.47 0.30 -2.35
N LEU A 65 3.54 0.69 -1.09
CA LEU A 65 2.57 0.29 -0.07
C LEU A 65 1.51 1.38 0.10
N VAL A 66 0.22 1.00 0.07
CA VAL A 66 -0.89 1.95 0.21
C VAL A 66 -1.90 1.46 1.23
N GLY A 67 -2.23 2.32 2.19
CA GLY A 67 -3.26 2.04 3.19
C GLY A 67 -3.59 3.27 4.00
N ASN A 68 -4.73 3.90 3.68
CA ASN A 68 -5.25 5.11 4.29
C ASN A 68 -6.21 4.82 5.46
N LYS A 69 -6.57 3.56 5.67
CA LYS A 69 -7.42 3.14 6.79
C LYS A 69 -6.70 3.38 8.11
N ILE A 70 -7.39 3.89 9.12
CA ILE A 70 -6.79 4.26 10.42
C ILE A 70 -6.03 3.08 11.03
N GLU A 71 -6.58 1.88 10.90
CA GLU A 71 -5.99 0.63 11.37
C GLU A 71 -4.73 0.23 10.60
N ALA A 72 -4.58 0.67 9.34
CA ALA A 72 -3.50 0.31 8.44
C ALA A 72 -2.36 1.34 8.38
N MET A 73 -2.66 2.63 8.59
CA MET A 73 -1.73 3.74 8.36
C MET A 73 -0.36 3.56 9.02
N ASN A 74 -0.34 3.20 10.30
CA ASN A 74 0.91 3.03 11.06
C ASN A 74 1.66 1.77 10.62
N ILE A 75 0.93 0.68 10.33
CA ILE A 75 1.50 -0.59 9.88
C ILE A 75 2.18 -0.40 8.53
N VAL A 76 1.47 0.21 7.57
CA VAL A 76 1.99 0.49 6.23
C VAL A 76 3.23 1.38 6.29
N ARG A 77 3.21 2.44 7.11
CA ARG A 77 4.37 3.32 7.29
C ARG A 77 5.57 2.56 7.83
N GLN A 78 5.43 1.85 8.95
CA GLN A 78 6.53 1.10 9.57
C GLN A 78 7.10 0.02 8.64
N ALA A 79 6.22 -0.69 7.92
CA ALA A 79 6.64 -1.69 6.95
C ALA A 79 7.45 -1.07 5.81
N ALA A 80 6.98 0.03 5.23
CA ALA A 80 7.64 0.72 4.13
C ALA A 80 8.99 1.31 4.56
N GLU A 81 9.05 1.97 5.72
CA GLU A 81 10.30 2.49 6.29
C GLU A 81 11.31 1.36 6.55
N SER A 82 10.86 0.18 6.99
CA SER A 82 11.71 -0.98 7.22
C SER A 82 12.30 -1.61 5.96
N LEU A 83 11.68 -1.37 4.81
CA LEU A 83 12.07 -1.86 3.49
C LEU A 83 12.75 -0.79 2.63
N ASP A 84 12.72 0.47 3.07
CA ASP A 84 13.12 1.64 2.29
C ASP A 84 12.37 1.74 0.95
N VAL A 85 11.05 1.54 0.99
CA VAL A 85 10.17 1.63 -0.19
C VAL A 85 9.17 2.78 -0.03
N PRO A 86 8.69 3.37 -1.13
CA PRO A 86 7.68 4.41 -1.08
C PRO A 86 6.35 3.88 -0.53
N TYR A 87 5.58 4.78 0.10
CA TYR A 87 4.27 4.44 0.65
C TYR A 87 3.29 5.61 0.62
N VAL A 88 2.00 5.28 0.73
CA VAL A 88 0.94 6.26 0.96
C VAL A 88 0.09 5.78 2.13
N ALA A 89 0.32 6.37 3.32
CA ALA A 89 -0.44 6.12 4.54
C ALA A 89 -1.46 7.25 4.84
N SER A 90 -1.67 8.15 3.90
CA SER A 90 -2.63 9.25 3.95
C SER A 90 -3.53 9.17 2.71
N ARG A 91 -4.31 10.23 2.48
CA ARG A 91 -5.18 10.28 1.31
C ARG A 91 -4.37 10.18 0.01
N TRP A 92 -4.73 9.24 -0.87
CA TRP A 92 -4.22 9.16 -2.23
C TRP A 92 -4.52 10.43 -3.02
N LEU A 93 -3.53 10.95 -3.69
CA LEU A 93 -3.72 12.06 -4.62
C LEU A 93 -4.05 11.52 -6.00
N GLY A 94 -5.25 11.84 -6.50
CA GLY A 94 -5.61 11.47 -7.88
C GLY A 94 -4.57 11.98 -8.87
N GLY A 95 -4.19 11.12 -9.82
CA GLY A 95 -3.14 11.41 -10.79
C GLY A 95 -1.75 10.92 -10.39
N THR A 96 -1.57 10.32 -9.21
CA THR A 96 -0.25 9.85 -8.78
C THR A 96 0.36 8.85 -9.76
N PHE A 97 -0.42 7.95 -10.35
CA PHE A 97 0.07 7.07 -11.41
C PHE A 97 -0.20 7.62 -12.81
N THR A 98 -1.39 8.14 -13.05
CA THR A 98 -1.81 8.57 -14.39
C THR A 98 -1.21 9.90 -14.82
N ASN A 99 -0.72 10.72 -13.89
CA ASN A 99 -0.07 12.00 -14.14
C ASN A 99 1.20 12.17 -13.29
N TRP A 100 2.05 11.16 -13.30
CA TRP A 100 3.29 11.13 -12.53
C TRP A 100 4.20 12.35 -12.76
N PRO A 101 4.40 12.87 -14.00
CA PRO A 101 5.23 14.07 -14.21
C PRO A 101 4.79 15.27 -13.38
N GLN A 102 3.48 15.50 -13.24
CA GLN A 102 2.94 16.59 -12.43
C GLN A 102 3.16 16.36 -10.91
N ILE A 103 3.03 15.12 -10.45
CA ILE A 103 3.32 14.76 -9.06
C ILE A 103 4.81 14.97 -8.77
N LYS A 104 5.69 14.54 -9.66
CA LYS A 104 7.13 14.73 -9.54
C LYS A 104 7.49 16.22 -9.47
N SER A 105 6.93 17.05 -10.34
CA SER A 105 7.14 18.51 -10.27
C SER A 105 6.74 19.12 -8.92
N ARG A 106 5.69 18.58 -8.27
CA ARG A 106 5.31 19.03 -6.92
C ARG A 106 6.27 18.52 -5.84
N ILE A 107 6.84 17.32 -6.01
CA ILE A 107 7.89 16.79 -5.13
C ILE A 107 9.14 17.67 -5.27
N ASP A 108 9.57 17.99 -6.49
CA ASP A 108 10.70 18.87 -6.75
C ASP A 108 10.48 20.26 -6.13
N ARG A 109 9.27 20.80 -6.27
CA ARG A 109 8.89 22.07 -5.62
C ARG A 109 8.94 22.01 -4.10
N MET A 110 8.54 20.87 -3.50
CA MET A 110 8.65 20.65 -2.05
C MET A 110 10.12 20.71 -1.62
N HIS A 111 11.01 20.02 -2.34
CA HIS A 111 12.44 20.03 -2.03
C HIS A 111 13.04 21.44 -2.18
N GLU A 112 12.75 22.14 -3.28
CA GLU A 112 13.20 23.53 -3.50
C GLU A 112 12.80 24.47 -2.34
N LEU A 113 11.54 24.39 -1.91
CA LEU A 113 11.06 25.24 -0.81
C LEU A 113 11.71 24.88 0.54
N LYS A 114 11.95 23.58 0.80
CA LYS A 114 12.67 23.13 2.00
C LYS A 114 14.11 23.63 1.98
N ASP A 115 14.81 23.48 0.89
CA ASP A 115 16.18 23.95 0.74
C ASP A 115 16.29 25.46 0.95
N LYS A 116 15.38 26.24 0.35
CA LYS A 116 15.32 27.71 0.55
C LYS A 116 15.04 28.08 2.00
N ARG A 117 14.17 27.34 2.69
CA ARG A 117 13.89 27.53 4.11
C ARG A 117 15.15 27.27 4.95
N ASP A 118 15.79 26.12 4.72
CA ASP A 118 16.93 25.66 5.52
C ASP A 118 18.19 26.51 5.29
N LYS A 119 18.33 27.10 4.09
CA LYS A 119 19.35 28.13 3.77
C LYS A 119 19.01 29.53 4.27
N GLY A 120 17.82 29.74 4.83
CA GLY A 120 17.39 31.08 5.30
C GLY A 120 16.98 32.05 4.21
N GLU A 121 16.91 31.61 2.95
CA GLU A 121 16.56 32.47 1.79
C GLU A 121 15.13 33.00 1.87
N LEU A 122 14.26 32.34 2.64
CA LEU A 122 12.88 32.78 2.84
C LEU A 122 12.78 34.02 3.77
N SER A 123 13.86 34.40 4.46
CA SER A 123 13.88 35.58 5.35
C SER A 123 13.74 36.94 4.60
N VAL A 124 14.04 36.96 3.31
CA VAL A 124 13.90 38.15 2.44
C VAL A 124 12.42 38.49 2.18
N TYR A 125 11.52 37.53 2.32
CA TYR A 125 10.10 37.71 2.08
C TYR A 125 9.38 38.28 3.31
N THR A 126 8.22 38.90 3.10
CA THR A 126 7.39 39.40 4.18
C THR A 126 6.92 38.25 5.11
N LYS A 127 6.62 38.56 6.38
CA LYS A 127 6.11 37.58 7.36
C LYS A 127 4.89 36.80 6.86
N LYS A 128 4.02 37.47 6.08
CA LYS A 128 2.84 36.85 5.49
C LYS A 128 3.22 35.82 4.44
N GLU A 129 4.17 36.11 3.58
CA GLU A 129 4.66 35.20 2.54
C GLU A 129 5.41 34.01 3.15
N GLN A 130 6.26 34.25 4.16
CA GLN A 130 6.93 33.17 4.91
C GLN A 130 5.92 32.20 5.50
N LEU A 131 4.80 32.69 6.04
CA LEU A 131 3.72 31.86 6.56
C LEU A 131 3.05 31.04 5.44
N LEU A 132 2.85 31.64 4.25
CA LEU A 132 2.27 30.92 3.10
C LEU A 132 3.21 29.80 2.61
N PHE A 133 4.51 30.07 2.50
CA PHE A 133 5.50 29.03 2.15
C PHE A 133 5.54 27.90 3.20
N SER A 134 5.52 28.23 4.48
CA SER A 134 5.49 27.21 5.55
C SER A 134 4.24 26.32 5.46
N ARG A 135 3.08 26.91 5.16
CA ARG A 135 1.83 26.16 4.97
C ARG A 135 1.88 25.31 3.69
N GLU A 136 2.48 25.80 2.62
CA GLU A 136 2.68 25.07 1.37
C GLU A 136 3.57 23.86 1.60
N ILE A 137 4.73 24.03 2.25
CA ILE A 137 5.65 22.94 2.61
C ILE A 137 4.92 21.89 3.43
N SER A 138 4.27 22.26 4.53
CA SER A 138 3.55 21.31 5.39
C SER A 138 2.46 20.53 4.65
N ARG A 139 1.78 21.17 3.69
CA ARG A 139 0.78 20.53 2.85
C ARG A 139 1.41 19.51 1.88
N LEU A 140 2.50 19.89 1.22
CA LEU A 140 3.21 19.01 0.28
C LEU A 140 3.84 17.83 1.01
N GLU A 141 4.49 18.07 2.15
CA GLU A 141 5.08 17.02 2.99
C GLU A 141 4.05 15.96 3.41
N ARG A 142 2.89 16.39 3.85
CA ARG A 142 1.82 15.48 4.31
C ARG A 142 1.46 14.42 3.28
N TYR A 143 1.50 14.75 1.99
CA TYR A 143 1.01 13.87 0.92
C TYR A 143 2.12 13.29 0.03
N LEU A 144 3.26 13.94 -0.06
CA LEU A 144 4.27 13.62 -1.07
C LEU A 144 5.62 13.20 -0.48
N LEU A 145 5.87 13.45 0.81
CA LEU A 145 7.16 13.15 1.42
C LEU A 145 7.53 11.67 1.29
N SER A 146 6.55 10.79 1.51
CA SER A 146 6.72 9.34 1.39
C SER A 146 6.92 8.81 -0.04
N LEU A 147 6.68 9.67 -1.04
CA LEU A 147 6.91 9.38 -2.46
C LEU A 147 8.18 10.05 -3.00
N SER A 148 8.90 10.82 -2.18
CA SER A 148 10.03 11.66 -2.62
C SER A 148 11.18 10.85 -3.25
N ASN A 149 11.40 9.62 -2.80
CA ASN A 149 12.44 8.73 -3.32
C ASN A 149 12.02 8.01 -4.60
N MET A 150 10.75 8.06 -4.97
CA MET A 150 10.24 7.39 -6.16
C MET A 150 10.65 8.14 -7.44
N THR A 151 11.47 7.52 -8.28
CA THR A 151 11.94 8.11 -9.55
C THR A 151 11.09 7.71 -10.74
N LYS A 152 10.46 6.54 -10.68
CA LYS A 152 9.60 5.94 -11.72
C LYS A 152 8.41 5.25 -11.07
N LEU A 153 7.42 4.87 -11.89
CA LEU A 153 6.27 4.10 -11.40
C LEU A 153 6.74 2.77 -10.77
N PRO A 154 6.12 2.34 -9.65
CA PRO A 154 6.47 1.08 -9.00
C PRO A 154 6.08 -0.11 -9.87
N ALA A 155 6.77 -1.24 -9.67
CA ALA A 155 6.48 -2.46 -10.40
C ALA A 155 5.22 -3.18 -9.90
N ALA A 156 4.79 -2.89 -8.69
CA ALA A 156 3.51 -3.32 -8.13
C ALA A 156 3.07 -2.38 -7.01
N VAL A 157 1.78 -2.36 -6.74
CA VAL A 157 1.20 -1.67 -5.58
C VAL A 157 0.54 -2.68 -4.64
N VAL A 158 0.85 -2.58 -3.35
CA VAL A 158 0.22 -3.37 -2.28
C VAL A 158 -0.79 -2.49 -1.58
N VAL A 159 -2.06 -2.86 -1.63
CA VAL A 159 -3.20 -2.04 -1.17
C VAL A 159 -3.89 -2.72 0.00
N ILE A 160 -4.16 -1.96 1.04
CA ILE A 160 -5.03 -2.39 2.14
C ILE A 160 -6.41 -1.78 1.91
N ASP A 161 -7.42 -2.64 1.79
CA ASP A 161 -8.82 -2.27 1.52
C ASP A 161 -9.00 -1.59 0.13
N PRO A 162 -9.08 -2.38 -0.96
CA PRO A 162 -9.27 -1.84 -2.31
C PRO A 162 -10.62 -1.12 -2.51
N MET A 163 -11.59 -1.28 -1.62
CA MET A 163 -12.84 -0.51 -1.66
C MET A 163 -12.59 0.95 -1.26
N GLN A 164 -11.84 1.17 -0.19
CA GLN A 164 -11.45 2.52 0.25
C GLN A 164 -10.45 3.16 -0.72
N GLU A 165 -9.56 2.36 -1.29
CA GLU A 165 -8.51 2.78 -2.22
C GLU A 165 -8.90 2.54 -3.70
N ALA A 166 -10.17 2.64 -4.06
CA ALA A 166 -10.67 2.38 -5.41
C ALA A 166 -9.99 3.24 -6.48
N ILE A 167 -9.57 4.46 -6.14
CA ILE A 167 -8.84 5.35 -7.05
C ILE A 167 -7.48 4.76 -7.39
N VAL A 168 -6.76 4.22 -6.40
CA VAL A 168 -5.46 3.55 -6.60
C VAL A 168 -5.60 2.39 -7.55
N VAL A 169 -6.57 1.50 -7.31
CA VAL A 169 -6.83 0.33 -8.16
C VAL A 169 -7.17 0.74 -9.59
N SER A 170 -8.02 1.76 -9.76
CA SER A 170 -8.40 2.29 -11.07
C SER A 170 -7.20 2.90 -11.81
N GLU A 171 -6.36 3.69 -11.14
CA GLU A 171 -5.17 4.28 -11.76
C GLU A 171 -4.11 3.22 -12.09
N ALA A 172 -3.86 2.26 -11.18
CA ALA A 172 -2.94 1.16 -11.42
C ALA A 172 -3.34 0.35 -12.66
N GLY A 173 -4.64 0.06 -12.82
CA GLY A 173 -5.16 -0.61 -14.01
C GLY A 173 -4.90 0.16 -15.32
N LYS A 174 -5.03 1.50 -15.31
CA LYS A 174 -4.76 2.35 -16.49
C LYS A 174 -3.29 2.33 -16.92
N VAL A 175 -2.37 2.29 -15.96
CA VAL A 175 -0.92 2.26 -16.22
C VAL A 175 -0.33 0.85 -16.22
N LYS A 176 -1.19 -0.18 -16.08
CA LYS A 176 -0.81 -1.60 -16.07
C LYS A 176 0.16 -1.97 -14.93
N VAL A 177 0.06 -1.32 -13.80
CA VAL A 177 0.77 -1.69 -12.57
C VAL A 177 -0.04 -2.76 -11.84
N PRO A 178 0.51 -3.95 -11.57
CA PRO A 178 -0.20 -5.01 -10.86
C PRO A 178 -0.56 -4.60 -9.43
N VAL A 179 -1.76 -4.99 -9.01
CA VAL A 179 -2.30 -4.72 -7.68
C VAL A 179 -2.32 -6.00 -6.85
N VAL A 180 -1.64 -5.99 -5.72
CA VAL A 180 -1.77 -6.97 -4.62
C VAL A 180 -2.64 -6.33 -3.56
N ALA A 181 -3.71 -6.97 -3.10
CA ALA A 181 -4.59 -6.32 -2.13
C ALA A 181 -5.05 -7.25 -1.02
N LEU A 182 -5.05 -6.73 0.22
CA LEU A 182 -5.83 -7.27 1.32
C LEU A 182 -7.26 -6.77 1.17
N ALA A 183 -8.20 -7.67 0.89
CA ALA A 183 -9.58 -7.33 0.58
C ALA A 183 -10.56 -7.90 1.60
N GLY A 184 -11.40 -7.06 2.17
CA GLY A 184 -12.53 -7.46 3.00
C GLY A 184 -13.67 -8.09 2.18
N SER A 185 -14.68 -8.62 2.85
CA SER A 185 -15.82 -9.28 2.19
C SER A 185 -16.75 -8.31 1.44
N ASP A 186 -16.56 -7.01 1.55
CA ASP A 186 -17.33 -5.95 0.87
C ASP A 186 -16.63 -5.37 -0.36
N CYS A 187 -15.40 -5.83 -0.66
CA CYS A 187 -14.61 -5.32 -1.75
C CYS A 187 -15.01 -5.91 -3.11
N ASN A 188 -14.90 -5.09 -4.15
CA ASN A 188 -14.91 -5.57 -5.52
C ASN A 188 -13.47 -5.96 -5.93
N LEU A 189 -13.29 -7.20 -6.40
CA LEU A 189 -11.98 -7.69 -6.85
C LEU A 189 -11.63 -7.31 -8.30
N ALA A 190 -12.50 -6.59 -9.00
CA ALA A 190 -12.21 -6.11 -10.34
C ALA A 190 -11.00 -5.18 -10.33
N GLY A 191 -9.99 -5.50 -11.13
CA GLY A 191 -8.73 -4.74 -11.18
C GLY A 191 -7.66 -5.14 -10.14
N VAL A 192 -7.95 -6.09 -9.26
CA VAL A 192 -6.96 -6.66 -8.33
C VAL A 192 -6.35 -7.92 -8.93
N ASN A 193 -5.03 -7.93 -9.14
CA ASN A 193 -4.33 -9.05 -9.78
C ASN A 193 -4.05 -10.19 -8.78
N TYR A 194 -3.69 -9.83 -7.56
CA TYR A 194 -3.37 -10.77 -6.48
C TYR A 194 -4.20 -10.45 -5.24
N PRO A 195 -5.49 -10.83 -5.23
CA PRO A 195 -6.33 -10.63 -4.05
C PRO A 195 -5.95 -11.59 -2.94
N VAL A 196 -5.90 -11.09 -1.72
CA VAL A 196 -5.85 -11.87 -0.48
C VAL A 196 -7.08 -11.51 0.32
N VAL A 197 -8.05 -12.42 0.36
CA VAL A 197 -9.33 -12.17 1.03
C VAL A 197 -9.20 -12.52 2.50
N ALA A 198 -9.26 -11.51 3.36
CA ALA A 198 -9.21 -11.64 4.81
C ALA A 198 -9.81 -10.41 5.50
N ASN A 199 -9.81 -10.41 6.82
CA ASN A 199 -10.30 -9.29 7.62
C ASN A 199 -9.37 -8.06 7.47
N ASP A 200 -9.88 -7.02 6.84
CA ASP A 200 -9.19 -5.74 6.59
C ASP A 200 -9.52 -4.65 7.62
N SER A 201 -10.29 -4.99 8.67
CA SER A 201 -10.67 -4.06 9.74
C SER A 201 -9.95 -4.36 11.07
N ASN A 202 -9.33 -5.52 11.19
CA ASN A 202 -8.60 -5.91 12.38
C ASN A 202 -7.12 -5.61 12.21
N VAL A 203 -6.56 -4.77 13.09
CA VAL A 203 -5.14 -4.40 13.13
C VAL A 203 -4.22 -5.62 13.07
N LYS A 204 -4.52 -6.70 13.82
CA LYS A 204 -3.70 -7.93 13.84
C LYS A 204 -3.73 -8.66 12.51
N SER A 205 -4.88 -8.69 11.82
CA SER A 205 -5.01 -9.31 10.50
C SER A 205 -4.26 -8.51 9.43
N ILE A 206 -4.38 -7.19 9.46
CA ILE A 206 -3.64 -6.28 8.58
C ILE A 206 -2.13 -6.43 8.80
N GLN A 207 -1.70 -6.42 10.07
CA GLN A 207 -0.29 -6.60 10.44
C GLN A 207 0.25 -7.92 9.89
N PHE A 208 -0.47 -9.02 10.09
CA PHE A 208 -0.06 -10.33 9.60
C PHE A 208 0.12 -10.36 8.07
N PHE A 209 -0.81 -9.76 7.33
CA PHE A 209 -0.70 -9.66 5.87
C PHE A 209 0.51 -8.83 5.46
N VAL A 210 0.68 -7.65 6.05
CA VAL A 210 1.80 -6.75 5.72
C VAL A 210 3.14 -7.39 6.08
N ASP A 211 3.24 -8.06 7.23
CA ASP A 211 4.45 -8.78 7.64
C ASP A 211 4.82 -9.87 6.62
N LYS A 212 3.84 -10.61 6.09
CA LYS A 212 4.08 -11.60 5.04
C LYS A 212 4.58 -10.97 3.72
N MET A 213 4.08 -9.80 3.36
CA MET A 213 4.60 -9.06 2.19
C MET A 213 6.04 -8.56 2.45
N VAL A 214 6.32 -8.05 3.65
CA VAL A 214 7.67 -7.62 4.07
C VAL A 214 8.66 -8.80 4.07
N GLU A 215 8.28 -9.93 4.67
CA GLU A 215 9.09 -11.16 4.67
C GLU A 215 9.42 -11.62 3.23
N ALA A 216 8.41 -11.65 2.36
CA ALA A 216 8.58 -12.05 0.96
C ALA A 216 9.51 -11.11 0.19
N TYR A 217 9.37 -9.80 0.37
CA TYR A 217 10.21 -8.80 -0.29
C TYR A 217 11.66 -8.88 0.20
N ARG A 218 11.89 -9.00 1.51
CA ARG A 218 13.24 -9.19 2.07
C ARG A 218 13.91 -10.48 1.61
N ALA A 219 13.15 -11.58 1.56
CA ALA A 219 13.67 -12.84 1.04
C ALA A 219 14.13 -12.70 -0.42
N GLY A 220 13.34 -12.03 -1.27
CA GLY A 220 13.72 -11.77 -2.66
C GLY A 220 14.96 -10.87 -2.78
N GLN A 221 15.10 -9.86 -1.92
CA GLN A 221 16.32 -9.03 -1.88
C GLN A 221 17.56 -9.84 -1.47
N SER A 222 17.41 -10.78 -0.52
CA SER A 222 18.51 -11.66 -0.10
C SER A 222 18.92 -12.61 -1.22
N ASP A 223 17.95 -13.25 -1.88
CA ASP A 223 18.18 -14.12 -3.03
C ASP A 223 18.93 -13.39 -4.18
N ALA A 224 18.54 -12.12 -4.44
CA ALA A 224 19.20 -11.30 -5.45
C ALA A 224 20.66 -10.96 -5.10
N ARG A 225 20.97 -10.79 -3.82
CA ARG A 225 22.35 -10.54 -3.35
C ARG A 225 23.20 -11.80 -3.47
N GLU A 226 22.68 -12.94 -3.07
CA GLU A 226 23.36 -14.23 -3.18
C GLU A 226 23.65 -14.59 -4.66
N ALA A 227 22.68 -14.38 -5.54
CA ALA A 227 22.86 -14.61 -6.98
C ALA A 227 23.98 -13.73 -7.59
N LYS A 228 24.14 -12.49 -7.11
CA LYS A 228 25.21 -11.58 -7.55
C LYS A 228 26.59 -11.92 -7.01
N VAL A 229 26.66 -12.61 -5.88
CA VAL A 229 27.94 -13.04 -5.27
C VAL A 229 28.46 -14.33 -5.95
N THR A 230 27.54 -15.13 -6.52
CA THR A 230 27.86 -16.42 -7.16
C THR A 230 28.04 -16.31 -8.69
N ALA A 231 27.80 -15.15 -9.29
CA ALA A 231 28.00 -14.85 -10.73
C ALA A 231 29.26 -14.04 -10.97
#